data_d585b00630bb8271c2161cee19767bd6
#
_entry.id   d585b00630bb8271c2161cee19767bd6
#
_cell.length_a   1.000
_cell.length_b   1.000
_cell.length_c   1.000
_cell.angle_alpha   90.00
_cell.angle_beta   90.00
_cell.angle_gamma   90.00
#
_symmetry.space_group_name_H-M   'P 1'
#
loop_
_entity.id
_entity.type
_entity.pdbx_description
1 polymer ?
#
loop_
_entity_poly.entity_id
_entity_poly.type
_entity_poly.pdbx_seq_one_letter_code
_entity_poly.pdbx_strand_id
1 'polypeptide(L)'
;MRKDIRIAGFGGQGIILAGIVIGKAASLYDNIFAVQTQSYGPEARGGASKTEVVISDSEIDYPKVQKPDIFIAMSNEALMAYLDDLKDGGTLIVDPDMIKEEDISSFIEEHNINYIKAPATRTATQKIKLNIVANIVMVGAIIKATNVVSEEAARNAVAASVPKGTEEKNIAAFEAGMGIIGED
;
A
#
# COMPACT_ATOMS: atom_id res chain seq x y z
N MET A 1 -4.73 -1.88 -19.56
CA MET A 1 -4.77 -2.46 -18.19
C MET A 1 -5.15 -1.36 -17.20
N ARG A 2 -6.07 -1.62 -16.27
CA ARG A 2 -6.36 -0.70 -15.16
C ARG A 2 -6.22 -1.46 -13.84
N LYS A 3 -5.60 -0.84 -12.84
CA LYS A 3 -5.48 -1.36 -11.47
C LYS A 3 -5.92 -0.29 -10.49
N ASP A 4 -6.85 -0.64 -9.66
CA ASP A 4 -7.39 0.19 -8.59
C ASP A 4 -6.80 -0.29 -7.25
N ILE A 5 -6.08 0.59 -6.56
CA ILE A 5 -5.34 0.27 -5.33
C ILE A 5 -5.89 1.14 -4.21
N ARG A 6 -6.13 0.54 -3.05
CA ARG A 6 -6.47 1.25 -1.82
C ARG A 6 -5.46 0.91 -0.73
N ILE A 7 -4.91 1.92 -0.09
CA ILE A 7 -4.05 1.78 1.09
C ILE A 7 -4.76 2.50 2.24
N ALA A 8 -4.95 1.83 3.35
CA ALA A 8 -5.64 2.41 4.50
C ALA A 8 -4.96 2.04 5.83
N GLY A 9 -5.09 2.93 6.80
CA GLY A 9 -4.51 2.80 8.13
C GLY A 9 -4.99 3.92 9.04
N PHE A 10 -4.39 4.06 10.22
CA PHE A 10 -4.68 5.20 11.10
C PHE A 10 -3.79 6.42 10.77
N GLY A 11 -4.21 7.58 11.23
CA GLY A 11 -3.45 8.83 11.03
C GLY A 11 -2.04 8.73 11.61
N GLY A 12 -1.05 9.23 10.86
CA GLY A 12 0.36 9.18 11.25
C GLY A 12 1.15 7.98 10.72
N GLN A 13 0.50 6.97 10.14
CA GLN A 13 1.20 5.83 9.52
C GLN A 13 1.84 6.12 8.14
N GLY A 14 1.71 7.35 7.63
CA GLY A 14 2.28 7.70 6.32
C GLY A 14 1.55 7.10 5.12
N ILE A 15 0.26 6.79 5.27
CA ILE A 15 -0.59 6.18 4.25
C ILE A 15 -0.63 7.01 2.96
N ILE A 16 -0.80 8.32 3.11
CA ILE A 16 -0.88 9.24 1.97
C ILE A 16 0.43 9.25 1.18
N LEU A 17 1.57 9.29 1.87
CA LEU A 17 2.89 9.25 1.23
C LEU A 17 3.09 7.96 0.44
N ALA A 18 2.65 6.81 0.97
CA ALA A 18 2.72 5.53 0.25
C ALA A 18 1.97 5.60 -1.10
N GLY A 19 0.76 6.17 -1.11
CA GLY A 19 0.00 6.38 -2.35
C GLY A 19 0.68 7.35 -3.32
N ILE A 20 1.24 8.45 -2.81
CA ILE A 20 2.00 9.42 -3.62
C ILE A 20 3.21 8.75 -4.28
N VAL A 21 3.96 7.93 -3.55
CA VAL A 21 5.13 7.20 -4.09
C VAL A 21 4.71 6.29 -5.23
N ILE A 22 3.65 5.48 -5.05
CA ILE A 22 3.16 4.56 -6.10
C ILE A 22 2.66 5.35 -7.32
N GLY A 23 1.90 6.41 -7.11
CA GLY A 23 1.40 7.26 -8.20
C GLY A 23 2.53 7.94 -8.98
N LYS A 24 3.55 8.47 -8.30
CA LYS A 24 4.75 9.03 -8.94
C LYS A 24 5.56 7.97 -9.69
N ALA A 25 5.74 6.78 -9.10
CA ALA A 25 6.42 5.68 -9.77
C ALA A 25 5.77 5.38 -11.12
N ALA A 26 4.45 5.25 -11.13
CA ALA A 26 3.68 5.00 -12.34
C ALA A 26 3.82 6.14 -13.36
N SER A 27 3.52 7.38 -12.93
CA SER A 27 3.38 8.51 -13.88
C SER A 27 4.70 9.13 -14.33
N LEU A 28 5.68 9.24 -13.43
CA LEU A 28 6.94 9.96 -13.71
C LEU A 28 8.09 9.06 -14.17
N TYR A 29 8.04 7.77 -13.81
CA TYR A 29 9.15 6.86 -14.07
C TYR A 29 8.78 5.69 -14.99
N ASP A 30 7.59 5.13 -14.87
CA ASP A 30 7.11 4.08 -15.78
C ASP A 30 6.30 4.64 -16.96
N ASN A 31 6.02 5.94 -16.96
CA ASN A 31 5.31 6.65 -18.03
C ASN A 31 3.92 6.04 -18.35
N ILE A 32 3.19 5.66 -17.32
CA ILE A 32 1.80 5.18 -17.37
C ILE A 32 0.88 6.14 -16.62
N PHE A 33 -0.41 6.16 -16.97
CA PHE A 33 -1.35 7.07 -16.31
C PHE A 33 -1.59 6.68 -14.86
N ALA A 34 -1.59 7.66 -13.96
CA ALA A 34 -1.92 7.44 -12.56
C ALA A 34 -2.67 8.65 -11.97
N VAL A 35 -3.67 8.37 -11.15
CA VAL A 35 -4.37 9.36 -10.33
C VAL A 35 -4.38 8.88 -8.90
N GLN A 36 -3.97 9.77 -7.98
CA GLN A 36 -4.00 9.51 -6.55
C GLN A 36 -5.04 10.42 -5.90
N THR A 37 -5.89 9.85 -5.06
CA THR A 37 -6.86 10.56 -4.20
C THR A 37 -6.67 10.15 -2.75
N GLN A 38 -7.18 10.96 -1.81
CA GLN A 38 -7.01 10.71 -0.39
C GLN A 38 -8.24 11.14 0.41
N SER A 39 -8.46 10.47 1.55
CA SER A 39 -9.49 10.80 2.52
C SER A 39 -8.95 10.60 3.93
N TYR A 40 -9.17 11.56 4.81
CA TYR A 40 -8.75 11.53 6.20
C TYR A 40 -9.69 12.36 7.08
N GLY A 41 -9.58 12.16 8.41
CA GLY A 41 -10.43 12.86 9.38
C GLY A 41 -11.90 12.43 9.28
N PRO A 42 -12.85 13.36 9.42
CA PRO A 42 -14.29 13.05 9.42
C PRO A 42 -14.82 12.41 8.14
N GLU A 43 -14.11 12.56 7.02
CA GLU A 43 -14.47 11.96 5.73
C GLU A 43 -14.08 10.48 5.61
N ALA A 44 -13.23 10.00 6.51
CA ALA A 44 -12.78 8.62 6.50
C ALA A 44 -13.71 7.71 7.32
N ARG A 45 -14.04 6.52 6.79
CA ARG A 45 -14.84 5.52 7.51
C ARG A 45 -14.11 5.09 8.80
N GLY A 46 -14.82 5.08 9.93
CA GLY A 46 -14.27 4.64 11.21
C GLY A 46 -13.02 5.40 11.68
N GLY A 47 -12.76 6.61 11.15
CA GLY A 47 -11.55 7.38 11.43
C GLY A 47 -10.28 6.88 10.74
N ALA A 48 -10.39 5.85 9.89
CA ALA A 48 -9.26 5.30 9.15
C ALA A 48 -8.90 6.19 7.95
N SER A 49 -7.66 6.68 7.91
CA SER A 49 -7.14 7.38 6.73
C SER A 49 -6.98 6.41 5.58
N LYS A 50 -7.27 6.87 4.36
CA LYS A 50 -7.01 6.08 3.15
C LYS A 50 -6.42 6.95 2.03
N THR A 51 -5.68 6.32 1.16
CA THR A 51 -5.29 6.82 -0.14
C THR A 51 -5.67 5.80 -1.20
N GLU A 52 -6.02 6.28 -2.37
CA GLU A 52 -6.40 5.46 -3.51
C GLU A 52 -5.55 5.84 -4.70
N VAL A 53 -5.06 4.85 -5.42
CA VAL A 53 -4.25 5.05 -6.63
C VAL A 53 -4.88 4.24 -7.75
N VAL A 54 -5.25 4.90 -8.83
CA VAL A 54 -5.65 4.28 -10.09
C VAL A 54 -4.46 4.33 -11.03
N ILE A 55 -4.06 3.19 -11.56
CA ILE A 55 -2.98 3.06 -12.54
C ILE A 55 -3.58 2.48 -13.83
N SER A 56 -3.27 3.07 -14.99
CA SER A 56 -3.83 2.62 -16.28
C SER A 56 -2.86 2.89 -17.43
N ASP A 57 -2.90 2.02 -18.45
CA ASP A 57 -2.21 2.22 -19.73
C ASP A 57 -2.96 3.17 -20.69
N SER A 58 -4.14 3.63 -20.31
CA SER A 58 -4.94 4.63 -21.00
C SER A 58 -5.40 5.74 -20.08
N GLU A 59 -5.90 6.83 -20.63
CA GLU A 59 -6.44 7.95 -19.85
C GLU A 59 -7.48 7.49 -18.83
N ILE A 60 -7.46 8.13 -17.66
CA ILE A 60 -8.31 7.78 -16.52
C ILE A 60 -9.46 8.78 -16.44
N ASP A 61 -10.59 8.44 -17.06
CA ASP A 61 -11.80 9.26 -17.06
C ASP A 61 -12.50 9.29 -15.69
N TYR A 62 -12.34 8.23 -14.90
CA TYR A 62 -12.99 8.09 -13.60
C TYR A 62 -11.97 7.68 -12.52
N PRO A 63 -11.52 8.64 -11.70
CA PRO A 63 -10.42 8.42 -10.74
C PRO A 63 -10.85 7.79 -9.42
N LYS A 64 -12.16 7.61 -9.16
CA LYS A 64 -12.64 7.03 -7.91
C LYS A 64 -12.52 5.51 -7.90
N VAL A 65 -12.00 4.97 -6.82
CA VAL A 65 -11.95 3.55 -6.53
C VAL A 65 -13.20 3.16 -5.74
N GLN A 66 -14.11 2.43 -6.38
CA GLN A 66 -15.29 1.85 -5.71
C GLN A 66 -14.93 0.50 -5.10
N LYS A 67 -14.40 -0.40 -5.92
CA LYS A 67 -13.92 -1.72 -5.53
C LYS A 67 -12.46 -1.86 -5.96
N PRO A 68 -11.50 -1.83 -5.02
CA PRO A 68 -10.09 -2.00 -5.37
C PRO A 68 -9.78 -3.41 -5.85
N ASP A 69 -8.81 -3.52 -6.77
CA ASP A 69 -8.18 -4.80 -7.13
C ASP A 69 -7.16 -5.23 -6.06
N ILE A 70 -6.55 -4.24 -5.40
CA ILE A 70 -5.53 -4.44 -4.38
C ILE A 70 -5.88 -3.56 -3.19
N PHE A 71 -6.05 -4.18 -2.02
CA PHE A 71 -6.27 -3.49 -0.76
C PHE A 71 -5.12 -3.74 0.20
N ILE A 72 -4.54 -2.68 0.75
CA ILE A 72 -3.49 -2.74 1.74
C ILE A 72 -4.02 -2.18 3.06
N ALA A 73 -4.03 -2.99 4.11
CA ALA A 73 -4.48 -2.60 5.44
C ALA A 73 -3.31 -2.55 6.43
N MET A 74 -3.04 -1.36 6.96
CA MET A 74 -2.00 -1.11 7.95
C MET A 74 -2.54 -0.95 9.38
N SER A 75 -3.84 -1.12 9.60
CA SER A 75 -4.47 -1.20 10.91
C SER A 75 -5.74 -2.03 10.87
N ASN A 76 -6.13 -2.56 12.02
CA ASN A 76 -7.35 -3.39 12.11
C ASN A 76 -8.60 -2.57 11.82
N GLU A 77 -8.65 -1.33 12.28
CA GLU A 77 -9.78 -0.41 12.03
C GLU A 77 -9.94 -0.15 10.52
N ALA A 78 -8.82 0.07 9.81
CA ALA A 78 -8.84 0.28 8.36
C ALA A 78 -9.26 -0.98 7.62
N LEU A 79 -8.79 -2.16 8.06
CA LEU A 79 -9.20 -3.44 7.50
C LEU A 79 -10.71 -3.61 7.59
N MET A 80 -11.27 -3.46 8.77
CA MET A 80 -12.71 -3.64 9.01
C MET A 80 -13.57 -2.57 8.31
N ALA A 81 -13.04 -1.37 8.12
CA ALA A 81 -13.76 -0.28 7.44
C ALA A 81 -13.91 -0.49 5.93
N TYR A 82 -12.99 -1.20 5.28
CA TYR A 82 -12.88 -1.24 3.82
C TYR A 82 -12.76 -2.63 3.20
N LEU A 83 -12.75 -3.70 3.98
CA LEU A 83 -12.57 -5.07 3.49
C LEU A 83 -13.67 -5.47 2.50
N ASP A 84 -14.93 -5.13 2.80
CA ASP A 84 -16.10 -5.47 1.97
C ASP A 84 -16.08 -4.81 0.58
N ASP A 85 -15.26 -3.78 0.40
CA ASP A 85 -15.10 -3.13 -0.89
C ASP A 85 -14.14 -3.89 -1.83
N LEU A 86 -13.32 -4.82 -1.32
CA LEU A 86 -12.34 -5.56 -2.13
C LEU A 86 -13.05 -6.44 -3.16
N LYS A 87 -12.56 -6.44 -4.40
CA LYS A 87 -13.09 -7.32 -5.46
C LYS A 87 -12.85 -8.80 -5.12
N ASP A 88 -13.78 -9.65 -5.51
CA ASP A 88 -13.59 -11.10 -5.51
C ASP A 88 -12.34 -11.46 -6.34
N GLY A 89 -11.52 -12.34 -5.84
CA GLY A 89 -10.22 -12.66 -6.44
C GLY A 89 -9.17 -11.55 -6.33
N GLY A 90 -9.47 -10.48 -5.60
CA GLY A 90 -8.54 -9.38 -5.36
C GLY A 90 -7.36 -9.77 -4.47
N THR A 91 -6.43 -8.84 -4.29
CA THR A 91 -5.26 -9.02 -3.43
C THR A 91 -5.41 -8.19 -2.16
N LEU A 92 -5.32 -8.85 -1.01
CA LEU A 92 -5.26 -8.22 0.32
C LEU A 92 -3.84 -8.34 0.88
N ILE A 93 -3.19 -7.21 1.13
CA ILE A 93 -1.88 -7.15 1.79
C ILE A 93 -2.07 -6.52 3.16
N VAL A 94 -1.58 -7.17 4.20
CA VAL A 94 -1.76 -6.69 5.58
C VAL A 94 -0.44 -6.66 6.33
N ASP A 95 -0.35 -5.75 7.28
CA ASP A 95 0.67 -5.84 8.33
C ASP A 95 0.16 -6.76 9.45
N PRO A 96 0.69 -7.99 9.60
CA PRO A 96 0.17 -8.97 10.54
C PRO A 96 0.38 -8.55 12.00
N ASP A 97 1.27 -7.59 12.27
CA ASP A 97 1.48 -7.08 13.62
C ASP A 97 0.38 -6.09 14.04
N MET A 98 -0.43 -5.62 13.08
CA MET A 98 -1.42 -4.56 13.27
C MET A 98 -2.87 -5.04 13.06
N ILE A 99 -3.09 -6.29 12.68
CA ILE A 99 -4.42 -6.84 12.39
C ILE A 99 -4.71 -8.13 13.16
N LYS A 100 -6.00 -8.48 13.24
CA LYS A 100 -6.48 -9.75 13.80
C LYS A 100 -6.96 -10.64 12.65
N GLU A 101 -6.21 -11.70 12.36
CA GLU A 101 -6.51 -12.61 11.23
C GLU A 101 -7.81 -13.41 11.43
N GLU A 102 -8.18 -13.70 12.67
CA GLU A 102 -9.37 -14.46 13.02
C GLU A 102 -10.65 -13.82 12.43
N ASP A 103 -10.64 -12.49 12.29
CA ASP A 103 -11.80 -11.72 11.84
C ASP A 103 -12.00 -11.77 10.30
N ILE A 104 -11.04 -12.31 9.53
CA ILE A 104 -11.04 -12.22 8.05
C ILE A 104 -10.95 -13.57 7.33
N SER A 105 -10.75 -14.66 8.05
CA SER A 105 -10.52 -15.99 7.44
C SER A 105 -11.66 -16.42 6.52
N SER A 106 -12.91 -16.25 6.96
CA SER A 106 -14.09 -16.59 6.16
C SER A 106 -14.20 -15.72 4.91
N PHE A 107 -13.93 -14.41 5.04
CA PHE A 107 -13.95 -13.49 3.90
C PHE A 107 -12.92 -13.88 2.83
N ILE A 108 -11.71 -14.25 3.24
CA ILE A 108 -10.64 -14.67 2.33
C ILE A 108 -11.06 -15.88 1.51
N GLU A 109 -11.65 -16.89 2.16
CA GLU A 109 -12.12 -18.12 1.51
C GLU A 109 -13.33 -17.86 0.59
N GLU A 110 -14.36 -17.19 1.10
CA GLU A 110 -15.61 -16.92 0.36
C GLU A 110 -15.40 -16.08 -0.89
N HIS A 111 -14.49 -15.11 -0.85
CA HIS A 111 -14.20 -14.19 -1.95
C HIS A 111 -12.96 -14.57 -2.77
N ASN A 112 -12.33 -15.73 -2.47
CA ASN A 112 -11.12 -16.21 -3.15
C ASN A 112 -10.00 -15.17 -3.19
N ILE A 113 -9.72 -14.53 -2.05
CA ILE A 113 -8.75 -13.44 -1.93
C ILE A 113 -7.31 -13.97 -1.93
N ASN A 114 -6.45 -13.34 -2.73
CA ASN A 114 -5.01 -13.53 -2.64
C ASN A 114 -4.48 -12.78 -1.40
N TYR A 115 -4.28 -13.52 -0.30
CA TYR A 115 -3.91 -12.97 1.00
C TYR A 115 -2.41 -13.00 1.21
N ILE A 116 -1.82 -11.84 1.50
CA ILE A 116 -0.37 -11.66 1.66
C ILE A 116 -0.07 -10.93 2.98
N LYS A 117 0.84 -11.48 3.76
CA LYS A 117 1.36 -10.87 4.98
C LYS A 117 2.64 -10.11 4.69
N ALA A 118 2.69 -8.86 5.09
CA ALA A 118 3.85 -7.99 4.99
C ALA A 118 4.14 -7.35 6.35
N PRO A 119 5.01 -7.91 7.19
CA PRO A 119 5.28 -7.41 8.54
C PRO A 119 6.11 -6.13 8.51
N ALA A 120 5.53 -5.06 7.95
CA ALA A 120 6.20 -3.79 7.70
C ALA A 120 6.61 -3.07 8.99
N THR A 121 5.74 -3.04 9.99
CA THR A 121 6.02 -2.41 11.29
C THR A 121 7.21 -3.07 11.99
N ARG A 122 7.21 -4.40 12.07
CA ARG A 122 8.30 -5.17 12.68
C ARG A 122 9.60 -4.97 11.91
N THR A 123 9.56 -5.00 10.59
CA THR A 123 10.72 -4.80 9.73
C THR A 123 11.31 -3.40 9.90
N ALA A 124 10.48 -2.35 9.92
CA ALA A 124 10.92 -0.99 10.17
C ALA A 124 11.58 -0.85 11.55
N THR A 125 10.97 -1.46 12.58
CA THR A 125 11.46 -1.39 13.96
C THR A 125 12.76 -2.17 14.16
N GLN A 126 12.83 -3.41 13.69
CA GLN A 126 13.92 -4.32 14.00
C GLN A 126 15.09 -4.25 13.01
N LYS A 127 14.80 -4.18 11.70
CA LYS A 127 15.84 -4.13 10.66
C LYS A 127 16.34 -2.71 10.41
N ILE A 128 15.42 -1.75 10.24
CA ILE A 128 15.77 -0.36 9.91
C ILE A 128 16.00 0.48 11.17
N LYS A 129 15.44 0.06 12.30
CA LYS A 129 15.46 0.77 13.59
C LYS A 129 14.85 2.17 13.52
N LEU A 130 13.81 2.32 12.70
CA LEU A 130 13.11 3.58 12.48
C LEU A 130 11.63 3.30 12.17
N ASN A 131 10.75 3.40 13.16
CA ASN A 131 9.33 3.04 13.04
C ASN A 131 8.60 3.85 11.97
N ILE A 132 8.97 5.11 11.80
CA ILE A 132 8.29 6.03 10.88
C ILE A 132 8.35 5.58 9.41
N VAL A 133 9.28 4.69 9.03
CA VAL A 133 9.43 4.22 7.65
C VAL A 133 8.65 2.93 7.35
N ALA A 134 7.77 2.48 8.24
CA ALA A 134 6.94 1.30 8.02
C ALA A 134 6.08 1.40 6.74
N ASN A 135 5.61 2.61 6.41
CA ASN A 135 4.91 2.88 5.15
C ASN A 135 5.78 2.60 3.91
N ILE A 136 7.05 2.95 3.95
CA ILE A 136 7.99 2.72 2.83
C ILE A 136 8.38 1.24 2.73
N VAL A 137 8.53 0.55 3.88
CA VAL A 137 8.65 -0.92 3.90
C VAL A 137 7.43 -1.55 3.23
N MET A 138 6.22 -1.09 3.57
CA MET A 138 4.99 -1.58 2.95
C MET A 138 4.95 -1.29 1.45
N VAL A 139 5.41 -0.13 0.98
CA VAL A 139 5.55 0.17 -0.46
C VAL A 139 6.42 -0.88 -1.14
N GLY A 140 7.58 -1.21 -0.59
CA GLY A 140 8.44 -2.29 -1.11
C GLY A 140 7.70 -3.63 -1.22
N ALA A 141 6.98 -4.01 -0.18
CA ALA A 141 6.17 -5.22 -0.17
C ALA A 141 5.06 -5.21 -1.26
N ILE A 142 4.36 -4.08 -1.42
CA ILE A 142 3.33 -3.93 -2.45
C ILE A 142 3.92 -4.14 -3.84
N ILE A 143 5.04 -3.47 -4.15
CA ILE A 143 5.66 -3.57 -5.47
C ILE A 143 6.12 -5.00 -5.74
N LYS A 144 6.75 -5.66 -4.78
CA LYS A 144 7.19 -7.05 -4.92
C LYS A 144 6.05 -8.02 -5.13
N ALA A 145 4.96 -7.84 -4.38
CA ALA A 145 3.81 -8.74 -4.44
C ALA A 145 2.96 -8.57 -5.71
N THR A 146 2.92 -7.36 -6.29
CA THR A 146 1.91 -7.01 -7.30
C THR A 146 2.48 -6.59 -8.65
N ASN A 147 3.74 -6.16 -8.70
CA ASN A 147 4.39 -5.62 -9.90
C ASN A 147 3.58 -4.53 -10.63
N VAL A 148 2.83 -3.71 -9.89
CA VAL A 148 1.98 -2.63 -10.47
C VAL A 148 2.80 -1.51 -11.10
N VAL A 149 4.05 -1.34 -10.68
CA VAL A 149 5.07 -0.49 -11.28
C VAL A 149 6.42 -1.22 -11.20
N SER A 150 7.41 -0.76 -11.98
CA SER A 150 8.75 -1.34 -11.91
C SER A 150 9.44 -1.03 -10.58
N GLU A 151 10.33 -1.92 -10.16
CA GLU A 151 11.14 -1.72 -8.93
C GLU A 151 12.01 -0.47 -9.02
N GLU A 152 12.57 -0.20 -10.19
CA GLU A 152 13.39 1.00 -10.45
C GLU A 152 12.55 2.28 -10.33
N ALA A 153 11.35 2.30 -10.93
CA ALA A 153 10.43 3.43 -10.82
C ALA A 153 10.03 3.71 -9.37
N ALA A 154 9.70 2.65 -8.62
CA ALA A 154 9.33 2.77 -7.21
C ALA A 154 10.50 3.29 -6.37
N ARG A 155 11.72 2.80 -6.57
CA ARG A 155 12.94 3.27 -5.89
C ARG A 155 13.18 4.76 -6.14
N ASN A 156 13.09 5.19 -7.40
CA ASN A 156 13.26 6.60 -7.78
C ASN A 156 12.17 7.48 -7.16
N ALA A 157 10.93 7.02 -7.15
CA ALA A 157 9.80 7.73 -6.54
C ALA A 157 9.96 7.85 -5.01
N VAL A 158 10.46 6.83 -4.32
CA VAL A 158 10.81 6.90 -2.90
C VAL A 158 11.83 8.00 -2.66
N ALA A 159 12.97 7.96 -3.36
CA ALA A 159 14.04 8.96 -3.21
C ALA A 159 13.53 10.40 -3.44
N ALA A 160 12.65 10.59 -4.44
CA ALA A 160 12.10 11.91 -4.79
C ALA A 160 10.94 12.38 -3.88
N SER A 161 10.43 11.54 -2.98
CA SER A 161 9.23 11.84 -2.18
C SER A 161 9.48 11.98 -0.68
N VAL A 162 10.66 11.56 -0.21
CA VAL A 162 11.03 11.63 1.21
C VAL A 162 11.81 12.92 1.52
N PRO A 163 11.85 13.36 2.78
CA PRO A 163 12.60 14.54 3.18
C PRO A 163 14.09 14.42 2.82
N LYS A 164 14.68 15.53 2.38
CA LYS A 164 16.11 15.61 2.06
C LYS A 164 16.97 15.13 3.23
N GLY A 165 17.95 14.28 2.94
CA GLY A 165 18.85 13.68 3.92
C GLY A 165 18.33 12.41 4.56
N THR A 166 17.14 11.94 4.17
CA THR A 166 16.55 10.67 4.66
C THR A 166 16.50 9.60 3.55
N GLU A 167 16.98 9.92 2.36
CA GLU A 167 16.86 9.08 1.16
C GLU A 167 17.42 7.68 1.38
N GLU A 168 18.64 7.57 1.91
CA GLU A 168 19.30 6.27 2.14
C GLU A 168 18.50 5.36 3.06
N LYS A 169 17.97 5.91 4.17
CA LYS A 169 17.16 5.14 5.12
C LYS A 169 15.84 4.68 4.53
N ASN A 170 15.22 5.52 3.72
CA ASN A 170 13.97 5.19 3.05
C ASN A 170 14.18 4.19 1.91
N ILE A 171 15.27 4.29 1.16
CA ILE A 171 15.64 3.26 0.17
C ILE A 171 15.92 1.93 0.86
N ALA A 172 16.66 1.91 1.97
CA ALA A 172 16.89 0.70 2.75
C ALA A 172 15.56 0.09 3.27
N ALA A 173 14.61 0.93 3.68
CA ALA A 173 13.28 0.50 4.09
C ALA A 173 12.50 -0.12 2.92
N PHE A 174 12.53 0.50 1.75
CA PHE A 174 11.93 -0.03 0.53
C PHE A 174 12.50 -1.40 0.15
N GLU A 175 13.83 -1.52 0.15
CA GLU A 175 14.52 -2.80 -0.15
C GLU A 175 14.19 -3.89 0.89
N ALA A 176 14.14 -3.53 2.16
CA ALA A 176 13.70 -4.45 3.20
C ALA A 176 12.27 -4.94 2.96
N GLY A 177 11.37 -4.04 2.51
CA GLY A 177 10.00 -4.38 2.14
C GLY A 177 9.91 -5.34 0.95
N MET A 178 10.76 -5.14 -0.05
CA MET A 178 10.88 -6.07 -1.18
C MET A 178 11.30 -7.48 -0.71
N GLY A 179 12.18 -7.56 0.28
CA GLY A 179 12.72 -8.83 0.77
C GLY A 179 11.78 -9.64 1.65
N ILE A 180 10.76 -9.03 2.28
CA ILE A 180 9.86 -9.75 3.19
C ILE A 180 8.73 -10.52 2.47
N ILE A 181 8.56 -10.35 1.18
CA ILE A 181 7.57 -11.09 0.41
C ILE A 181 8.17 -12.42 -0.05
N GLY A 182 7.57 -13.53 0.41
CA GLY A 182 8.01 -14.88 0.11
C GLY A 182 9.03 -15.45 1.10
N GLU A 183 9.34 -14.75 2.18
CA GLU A 183 10.00 -15.33 3.35
C GLU A 183 8.89 -15.90 4.27
N ASP A 184 8.72 -17.23 4.29
CA ASP A 184 7.87 -17.98 5.22
C ASP A 184 8.50 -18.04 6.64
#